data_7370bbc7e34f6f80241dcfc702a0c990
#
_entry.id   7370bbc7e34f6f80241dcfc702a0c990
#
_cell.length_a   1.000
_cell.length_b   1.000
_cell.length_c   1.000
_cell.angle_alpha   90.00
_cell.angle_beta   90.00
_cell.angle_gamma   90.00
#
_symmetry.space_group_name_H-M   'P 1'
#
loop_
_entity.id
_entity.type
_entity.pdbx_description
1 polymer ?
#
loop_
_entity_poly.entity_id
_entity_poly.type
_entity_poly.pdbx_seq_one_letter_code
_entity_poly.pdbx_strand_id
1 'polypeptide(L)'
;EEAGVTLQDAGSDVAKDWYGNKTGKGTKVIFIKKLTRSMIQDGMFQSVLSKMNQIERGWYGNEDYITDGIKIGTRLGKKLQIRGESRDTKWSRLDSGRIDKRLVAELGFGNNRVFQTTFTESYSDAILHISVDASGSMSGKKWTKTMTSVVAITKACSMIQNVDVVVSFRSTDDGGNYSTRRADTKPLIMIAYDSRVDNFNKVRRDFPHIHPGGTTPEGLCFEAIMDDFVPSTTDRDSYFLNFSDGMPMFSNNDMYYTSEDALT
;
A
#
# COMPACT_ATOMS: atom_id res chain seq x y z
N GLU A 1 -0.78 -24.79 8.86
CA GLU A 1 -0.67 -23.51 8.12
C GLU A 1 -2.04 -23.16 7.60
N GLU A 2 -2.70 -22.14 8.20
CA GLU A 2 -3.90 -21.58 7.61
C GLU A 2 -3.53 -20.90 6.30
N ALA A 3 -4.29 -21.16 5.24
CA ALA A 3 -3.99 -20.71 3.90
C ALA A 3 -3.78 -19.18 3.86
N GLY A 4 -2.54 -18.72 3.70
CA GLY A 4 -2.18 -17.31 3.54
C GLY A 4 -1.58 -16.62 4.75
N VAL A 5 -1.39 -17.30 5.88
CA VAL A 5 -0.68 -16.77 7.06
C VAL A 5 0.70 -17.42 7.14
N THR A 6 1.75 -16.63 7.19
CA THR A 6 3.14 -17.12 7.33
C THR A 6 3.83 -16.39 8.48
N LEU A 7 4.85 -17.01 9.05
CA LEU A 7 5.74 -16.38 10.04
C LEU A 7 7.07 -16.10 9.36
N GLN A 8 7.48 -14.85 9.38
CA GLN A 8 8.75 -14.37 8.82
C GLN A 8 9.68 -13.98 9.97
N ASP A 9 10.97 -14.27 9.84
CA ASP A 9 11.98 -13.79 10.77
C ASP A 9 12.34 -12.35 10.42
N ALA A 10 12.41 -11.46 11.43
CA ALA A 10 12.78 -10.06 11.23
C ALA A 10 13.55 -9.50 12.43
N GLY A 11 14.36 -8.49 12.18
CA GLY A 11 15.01 -7.70 13.22
C GLY A 11 16.19 -8.34 13.91
N SER A 12 16.82 -9.39 13.34
CA SER A 12 17.99 -10.03 13.95
C SER A 12 19.16 -9.06 14.15
N ASP A 13 19.34 -8.13 13.23
CA ASP A 13 20.46 -7.18 13.23
C ASP A 13 20.27 -6.03 14.22
N VAL A 14 19.02 -5.70 14.53
CA VAL A 14 18.65 -4.59 15.42
C VAL A 14 18.12 -5.03 16.79
N ALA A 15 17.96 -6.34 16.99
CA ALA A 15 17.38 -6.90 18.20
C ALA A 15 18.21 -6.55 19.46
N LYS A 16 17.56 -5.89 20.42
CA LYS A 16 18.10 -5.55 21.72
C LYS A 16 17.24 -6.13 22.82
N ASP A 17 17.85 -6.46 23.96
CA ASP A 17 17.14 -6.78 25.20
C ASP A 17 16.62 -5.50 25.88
N TRP A 18 15.92 -5.66 27.00
CA TRP A 18 15.42 -4.52 27.80
C TRP A 18 16.52 -3.62 28.38
N TYR A 19 17.77 -4.07 28.39
CA TYR A 19 18.93 -3.32 28.85
C TYR A 19 19.69 -2.66 27.70
N GLY A 20 19.23 -2.83 26.44
CA GLY A 20 19.85 -2.25 25.26
C GLY A 20 21.03 -3.06 24.70
N ASN A 21 21.26 -4.29 25.20
CA ASN A 21 22.31 -5.14 24.67
C ASN A 21 21.84 -5.85 23.39
N LYS A 22 22.66 -5.84 22.35
CA LYS A 22 22.37 -6.60 21.12
C LYS A 22 22.28 -8.10 21.40
N THR A 23 21.17 -8.71 21.05
CA THR A 23 20.93 -10.14 21.29
C THR A 23 21.16 -10.99 20.05
N GLY A 24 21.09 -10.39 18.86
CA GLY A 24 21.15 -11.12 17.59
C GLY A 24 19.94 -12.06 17.33
N LYS A 25 18.93 -12.01 18.22
CA LYS A 25 17.71 -12.80 18.10
C LYS A 25 16.57 -11.88 17.69
N GLY A 26 16.14 -11.96 16.43
CA GLY A 26 14.97 -11.26 15.93
C GLY A 26 13.65 -11.79 16.51
N THR A 27 12.57 -11.36 15.94
CA THR A 27 11.21 -11.79 16.29
C THR A 27 10.52 -12.42 15.07
N LYS A 28 9.44 -13.14 15.32
CA LYS A 28 8.58 -13.67 14.27
C LYS A 28 7.51 -12.66 13.92
N VAL A 29 7.46 -12.22 12.67
CA VAL A 29 6.41 -11.36 12.12
C VAL A 29 5.31 -12.24 11.54
N ILE A 30 4.06 -11.96 11.91
CA ILE A 30 2.90 -12.60 11.29
C ILE A 30 2.62 -11.88 9.98
N PHE A 31 2.82 -12.58 8.87
CA PHE A 31 2.55 -12.06 7.56
C PHE A 31 1.31 -12.70 6.96
N ILE A 32 0.27 -11.90 6.72
CA ILE A 32 -0.96 -12.31 6.07
C ILE A 32 -0.88 -11.87 4.60
N LYS A 33 -0.60 -12.82 3.71
CA LYS A 33 -0.46 -12.57 2.26
C LYS A 33 -1.77 -12.09 1.62
N LYS A 34 -2.90 -12.44 2.20
CA LYS A 34 -4.21 -12.04 1.71
C LYS A 34 -5.24 -12.06 2.84
N LEU A 35 -5.79 -10.88 3.16
CA LEU A 35 -6.93 -10.79 4.06
C LEU A 35 -8.15 -11.48 3.43
N THR A 36 -8.72 -12.46 4.15
CA THR A 36 -9.91 -13.19 3.74
C THR A 36 -11.11 -12.84 4.60
N ARG A 37 -12.30 -13.07 4.06
CA ARG A 37 -13.53 -12.82 4.80
C ARG A 37 -13.72 -13.78 5.99
N SER A 38 -13.22 -15.01 5.91
CA SER A 38 -13.22 -15.94 7.03
C SER A 38 -12.43 -15.41 8.22
N MET A 39 -11.25 -14.83 8.01
CA MET A 39 -10.45 -14.21 9.09
C MET A 39 -11.22 -13.13 9.84
N ILE A 40 -12.02 -12.32 9.12
CA ILE A 40 -12.88 -11.29 9.72
C ILE A 40 -14.03 -11.95 10.48
N GLN A 41 -14.69 -12.97 9.91
CA GLN A 41 -15.83 -13.64 10.53
C GLN A 41 -15.42 -14.40 11.80
N ASP A 42 -14.30 -15.09 11.74
CA ASP A 42 -13.75 -15.87 12.86
C ASP A 42 -13.15 -14.97 13.95
N GLY A 43 -12.95 -13.69 13.63
CA GLY A 43 -12.41 -12.69 14.56
C GLY A 43 -10.96 -12.95 14.91
N MET A 44 -10.19 -13.36 13.93
CA MET A 44 -8.74 -13.45 14.04
C MET A 44 -8.15 -12.03 14.18
N PHE A 45 -7.03 -11.92 14.89
CA PHE A 45 -6.29 -10.65 15.04
C PHE A 45 -7.17 -9.48 15.51
N GLN A 46 -7.83 -9.66 16.65
CA GLN A 46 -8.79 -8.69 17.21
C GLN A 46 -8.16 -7.31 17.54
N SER A 47 -6.83 -7.20 17.56
CA SER A 47 -6.14 -5.92 17.67
C SER A 47 -6.44 -4.98 16.50
N VAL A 48 -6.66 -5.53 15.30
CA VAL A 48 -6.82 -4.76 14.06
C VAL A 48 -8.05 -5.14 13.23
N LEU A 49 -8.72 -6.26 13.56
CA LEU A 49 -9.91 -6.73 12.85
C LEU A 49 -11.13 -6.82 13.77
N SER A 50 -12.18 -6.09 13.44
CA SER A 50 -13.47 -6.20 14.11
C SER A 50 -14.30 -7.33 13.53
N LYS A 51 -14.94 -8.13 14.38
CA LYS A 51 -15.95 -9.09 13.94
C LYS A 51 -17.10 -8.38 13.22
N MET A 52 -17.70 -9.04 12.24
CA MET A 52 -18.81 -8.48 11.46
C MET A 52 -19.94 -7.88 12.33
N ASN A 53 -20.25 -8.49 13.46
CA ASN A 53 -21.32 -8.05 14.38
C ASN A 53 -20.93 -6.83 15.23
N GLN A 54 -19.67 -6.39 15.23
CA GLN A 54 -19.21 -5.25 16.04
C GLN A 54 -19.31 -3.91 15.31
N ILE A 55 -19.32 -3.92 13.98
CA ILE A 55 -19.49 -2.70 13.17
C ILE A 55 -20.88 -2.09 13.37
N GLU A 56 -21.91 -2.92 13.48
CA GLU A 56 -23.30 -2.49 13.70
C GLU A 56 -23.48 -1.68 15.01
N ARG A 57 -22.51 -1.75 15.94
CA ARG A 57 -22.55 -1.04 17.21
C ARG A 57 -21.85 0.33 17.21
N GLY A 58 -21.37 0.80 16.06
CA GLY A 58 -20.79 2.16 15.93
C GLY A 58 -19.49 2.41 16.72
N TRP A 59 -18.80 1.37 17.17
CA TRP A 59 -17.62 1.50 18.03
C TRP A 59 -16.34 1.91 17.28
N TYR A 60 -16.23 1.65 15.96
CA TYR A 60 -14.95 1.78 15.24
C TYR A 60 -15.01 2.60 13.95
N GLY A 61 -16.00 3.40 13.73
CA GLY A 61 -15.86 4.35 12.65
C GLY A 61 -17.10 4.62 11.82
N ASN A 62 -17.17 5.83 11.38
CA ASN A 62 -18.09 6.28 10.35
C ASN A 62 -17.68 5.65 9.01
N GLU A 63 -18.60 4.92 8.39
CA GLU A 63 -18.45 4.43 7.01
C GLU A 63 -18.22 5.56 5.98
N ASP A 64 -18.38 6.81 6.40
CA ASP A 64 -18.26 8.00 5.56
C ASP A 64 -16.90 8.09 4.84
N TYR A 65 -15.81 7.61 5.47
CA TYR A 65 -14.48 7.66 4.85
C TYR A 65 -14.39 6.82 3.57
N ILE A 66 -15.12 5.71 3.46
CA ILE A 66 -15.19 4.90 2.24
C ILE A 66 -15.87 5.70 1.13
N THR A 67 -17.04 6.27 1.41
CA THR A 67 -17.81 7.03 0.43
C THR A 67 -17.07 8.28 -0.02
N ASP A 68 -16.49 9.02 0.90
CA ASP A 68 -15.74 10.23 0.59
C ASP A 68 -14.43 9.92 -0.13
N GLY A 69 -13.70 8.88 0.28
CA GLY A 69 -12.53 8.39 -0.41
C GLY A 69 -12.84 7.99 -1.86
N ILE A 70 -13.95 7.30 -2.11
CA ILE A 70 -14.38 6.93 -3.47
C ILE A 70 -14.70 8.17 -4.32
N LYS A 71 -15.40 9.17 -3.77
CA LYS A 71 -15.70 10.43 -4.48
C LYS A 71 -14.42 11.15 -4.87
N ILE A 72 -13.50 11.32 -3.93
CA ILE A 72 -12.19 11.97 -4.15
C ILE A 72 -11.38 11.17 -5.16
N GLY A 73 -11.26 9.85 -4.96
CA GLY A 73 -10.51 8.96 -5.81
C GLY A 73 -11.02 8.91 -7.25
N THR A 74 -12.33 8.95 -7.44
CA THR A 74 -12.92 9.02 -8.78
C THR A 74 -12.55 10.32 -9.50
N ARG A 75 -12.54 11.46 -8.80
CA ARG A 75 -12.10 12.74 -9.38
C ARG A 75 -10.61 12.73 -9.71
N LEU A 76 -9.79 12.19 -8.81
CA LEU A 76 -8.35 12.05 -9.00
C LEU A 76 -8.05 11.11 -10.16
N GLY A 77 -8.68 9.93 -10.20
CA GLY A 77 -8.50 8.92 -11.24
C GLY A 77 -8.82 9.45 -12.63
N LYS A 78 -9.92 10.21 -12.79
CA LYS A 78 -10.25 10.86 -14.08
C LYS A 78 -9.16 11.83 -14.53
N LYS A 79 -8.58 12.62 -13.62
CA LYS A 79 -7.49 13.55 -13.95
C LYS A 79 -6.19 12.82 -14.32
N LEU A 80 -5.87 11.74 -13.62
CA LEU A 80 -4.69 10.93 -13.88
C LEU A 80 -4.84 10.12 -15.17
N GLN A 81 -6.03 9.59 -15.46
CA GLN A 81 -6.34 8.87 -16.69
C GLN A 81 -6.10 9.74 -17.93
N ILE A 82 -6.53 11.00 -17.90
CA ILE A 82 -6.26 11.96 -18.99
C ILE A 82 -4.75 12.21 -19.19
N ARG A 83 -3.97 12.16 -18.10
CA ARG A 83 -2.51 12.33 -18.16
C ARG A 83 -1.76 11.05 -18.53
N GLY A 84 -2.32 9.90 -18.19
CA GLY A 84 -1.74 8.59 -18.45
C GLY A 84 -2.01 8.05 -19.86
N GLU A 85 -2.89 8.68 -20.63
CA GLU A 85 -3.05 8.35 -22.04
C GLU A 85 -1.78 8.72 -22.80
N SER A 86 -1.25 7.79 -23.58
CA SER A 86 -0.08 8.02 -24.41
C SER A 86 -0.34 9.24 -25.29
N ARG A 87 0.53 10.25 -25.17
CA ARG A 87 0.44 11.45 -25.99
C ARG A 87 1.26 11.27 -27.23
N ASP A 88 0.58 11.15 -28.36
CA ASP A 88 1.20 11.26 -29.65
C ASP A 88 1.44 12.73 -30.00
N THR A 89 2.66 13.20 -29.80
CA THR A 89 3.07 14.52 -30.24
C THR A 89 3.55 14.40 -31.68
N LYS A 90 2.79 14.95 -32.63
CA LYS A 90 3.17 15.00 -34.04
C LYS A 90 3.92 16.30 -34.34
N TRP A 91 5.14 16.15 -34.75
CA TRP A 91 5.95 17.25 -35.26
C TRP A 91 5.92 17.17 -36.79
N SER A 92 5.42 18.22 -37.42
CA SER A 92 5.31 18.33 -38.89
C SER A 92 6.28 19.40 -39.41
N ARG A 93 6.45 19.50 -40.71
CA ARG A 93 7.36 20.43 -41.38
C ARG A 93 8.83 20.20 -41.02
N LEU A 94 9.23 18.96 -40.95
CA LEU A 94 10.61 18.55 -40.70
C LEU A 94 11.33 18.31 -42.05
N ASP A 95 12.67 18.34 -42.01
CA ASP A 95 13.51 18.07 -43.15
C ASP A 95 13.75 16.56 -43.36
N SER A 96 13.38 15.72 -42.40
CA SER A 96 13.52 14.27 -42.46
C SER A 96 12.42 13.59 -41.60
N GLY A 97 12.16 12.30 -41.85
CA GLY A 97 11.18 11.50 -41.16
C GLY A 97 10.15 10.86 -42.11
N ARG A 98 8.94 10.62 -41.62
CA ARG A 98 7.84 10.08 -42.40
C ARG A 98 7.14 11.20 -43.17
N ILE A 99 6.85 11.00 -44.45
CA ILE A 99 6.17 12.02 -45.26
C ILE A 99 4.76 12.31 -44.71
N ASP A 100 4.48 13.58 -44.46
CA ASP A 100 3.11 14.05 -44.16
C ASP A 100 2.32 14.17 -45.46
N LYS A 101 1.39 13.26 -45.66
CA LYS A 101 0.58 13.20 -46.90
C LYS A 101 -0.16 14.50 -47.25
N ARG A 102 -0.39 15.34 -46.22
CA ARG A 102 -1.09 16.64 -46.40
C ARG A 102 -0.18 17.70 -46.99
N LEU A 103 1.16 17.55 -46.81
CA LEU A 103 2.15 18.51 -47.26
C LEU A 103 2.86 18.08 -48.54
N VAL A 104 2.53 16.87 -49.09
CA VAL A 104 3.21 16.34 -50.31
C VAL A 104 3.11 17.29 -51.49
N ALA A 105 1.99 18.01 -51.65
CA ALA A 105 1.80 19.01 -52.72
C ALA A 105 2.81 20.18 -52.63
N GLU A 106 3.35 20.50 -51.46
CA GLU A 106 4.32 21.56 -51.25
C GLU A 106 5.70 21.23 -51.87
N LEU A 107 6.02 19.94 -52.10
CA LEU A 107 7.23 19.52 -52.82
C LEU A 107 7.27 20.09 -54.22
N GLY A 108 6.12 20.16 -54.91
CA GLY A 108 6.00 20.73 -56.24
C GLY A 108 6.28 22.25 -56.30
N PHE A 109 6.22 22.92 -55.13
CA PHE A 109 6.54 24.34 -54.99
C PHE A 109 7.93 24.58 -54.37
N GLY A 110 8.77 23.53 -54.31
CA GLY A 110 10.14 23.65 -53.79
C GLY A 110 10.29 23.63 -52.26
N ASN A 111 9.21 23.34 -51.53
CA ASN A 111 9.29 23.21 -50.09
C ASN A 111 9.61 21.77 -49.68
N ASN A 112 10.82 21.52 -49.16
CA ASN A 112 11.27 20.18 -48.76
C ASN A 112 10.81 19.76 -47.35
N ARG A 113 10.19 20.67 -46.58
CA ARG A 113 9.77 20.43 -45.20
C ARG A 113 8.40 19.75 -45.14
N VAL A 114 8.33 18.57 -45.70
CA VAL A 114 7.09 17.76 -45.83
C VAL A 114 7.10 16.51 -44.94
N PHE A 115 8.06 16.42 -44.05
CA PHE A 115 8.16 15.26 -43.17
C PHE A 115 7.53 15.53 -41.81
N GLN A 116 7.13 14.44 -41.16
CA GLN A 116 6.59 14.42 -39.80
C GLN A 116 7.23 13.30 -38.99
N THR A 117 7.37 13.53 -37.69
CA THR A 117 7.71 12.50 -36.71
C THR A 117 6.64 12.47 -35.66
N THR A 118 6.22 11.28 -35.27
CA THR A 118 5.32 11.09 -34.14
C THR A 118 6.16 10.59 -32.95
N PHE A 119 6.15 11.32 -31.90
CA PHE A 119 6.75 10.92 -30.63
C PHE A 119 5.62 10.45 -29.71
N THR A 120 5.65 9.18 -29.35
CA THR A 120 4.69 8.58 -28.42
C THR A 120 5.35 8.49 -27.05
N GLU A 121 4.89 9.29 -26.09
CA GLU A 121 5.25 9.14 -24.69
C GLU A 121 4.42 7.98 -24.13
N SER A 122 5.08 6.87 -23.81
CA SER A 122 4.49 5.78 -23.03
C SER A 122 4.94 5.89 -21.58
N TYR A 123 4.01 5.78 -20.66
CA TYR A 123 4.35 5.71 -19.23
C TYR A 123 4.69 4.25 -18.90
N SER A 124 5.75 4.07 -18.09
CA SER A 124 6.12 2.75 -17.58
C SER A 124 5.03 2.21 -16.68
N ASP A 125 4.90 0.89 -16.65
CA ASP A 125 4.07 0.22 -15.66
C ASP A 125 4.60 0.50 -14.26
N ALA A 126 3.70 0.72 -13.32
CA ALA A 126 4.08 1.04 -11.94
C ALA A 126 3.32 0.17 -10.94
N ILE A 127 3.96 -0.09 -9.82
CA ILE A 127 3.32 -0.67 -8.64
C ILE A 127 3.44 0.30 -7.47
N LEU A 128 2.33 0.62 -6.84
CA LEU A 128 2.27 1.43 -5.64
C LEU A 128 1.89 0.56 -4.46
N HIS A 129 2.82 0.37 -3.53
CA HIS A 129 2.53 -0.25 -2.25
C HIS A 129 2.22 0.83 -1.21
N ILE A 130 1.01 0.79 -0.66
CA ILE A 130 0.56 1.66 0.41
C ILE A 130 0.59 0.86 1.71
N SER A 131 1.46 1.23 2.64
CA SER A 131 1.50 0.64 3.97
C SER A 131 0.91 1.59 5.00
N VAL A 132 -0.05 1.12 5.76
CA VAL A 132 -0.82 1.92 6.73
C VAL A 132 -0.52 1.43 8.13
N ASP A 133 -0.12 2.35 8.99
CA ASP A 133 -0.02 2.11 10.42
C ASP A 133 -1.43 1.96 11.00
N ALA A 134 -1.71 0.80 11.56
CA ALA A 134 -2.94 0.51 12.28
C ALA A 134 -2.68 0.40 13.79
N SER A 135 -1.71 1.13 14.33
CA SER A 135 -1.48 1.21 15.77
C SER A 135 -2.55 2.02 16.50
N GLY A 136 -2.64 1.84 17.81
CA GLY A 136 -3.64 2.52 18.64
C GLY A 136 -3.55 4.06 18.60
N SER A 137 -2.37 4.63 18.34
CA SER A 137 -2.13 6.08 18.23
C SER A 137 -2.82 6.72 17.01
N MET A 138 -3.11 5.91 15.99
CA MET A 138 -3.83 6.33 14.78
C MET A 138 -5.33 6.53 15.00
N SER A 139 -5.87 6.23 16.18
CA SER A 139 -7.31 6.27 16.45
C SER A 139 -7.96 7.64 16.20
N GLY A 140 -9.27 7.63 15.93
CA GLY A 140 -10.11 8.81 15.77
C GLY A 140 -9.91 9.53 14.43
N LYS A 141 -9.78 10.85 14.46
CA LYS A 141 -9.69 11.69 13.24
C LYS A 141 -8.51 11.37 12.34
N LYS A 142 -7.39 10.92 12.91
CA LYS A 142 -6.22 10.51 12.13
C LYS A 142 -6.56 9.31 11.25
N TRP A 143 -7.16 8.27 11.86
CA TRP A 143 -7.61 7.09 11.17
C TRP A 143 -8.56 7.41 10.02
N THR A 144 -9.61 8.18 10.30
CA THR A 144 -10.59 8.59 9.28
C THR A 144 -9.94 9.29 8.10
N LYS A 145 -9.04 10.25 8.35
CA LYS A 145 -8.33 10.97 7.29
C LYS A 145 -7.39 10.07 6.49
N THR A 146 -6.63 9.23 7.17
CA THR A 146 -5.73 8.26 6.53
C THR A 146 -6.51 7.31 5.65
N MET A 147 -7.57 6.70 6.17
CA MET A 147 -8.40 5.77 5.42
C MET A 147 -9.12 6.42 4.24
N THR A 148 -9.59 7.67 4.39
CA THR A 148 -10.13 8.44 3.27
C THR A 148 -9.08 8.60 2.15
N SER A 149 -7.84 8.93 2.51
CA SER A 149 -6.73 9.08 1.55
C SER A 149 -6.36 7.76 0.89
N VAL A 150 -6.24 6.69 1.67
CA VAL A 150 -5.93 5.34 1.18
C VAL A 150 -6.99 4.86 0.19
N VAL A 151 -8.27 4.98 0.55
CA VAL A 151 -9.39 4.61 -0.33
C VAL A 151 -9.40 5.47 -1.60
N ALA A 152 -9.11 6.77 -1.49
CA ALA A 152 -9.05 7.67 -2.63
C ALA A 152 -7.93 7.31 -3.59
N ILE A 153 -6.72 7.05 -3.09
CA ILE A 153 -5.58 6.65 -3.92
C ILE A 153 -5.85 5.29 -4.57
N THR A 154 -6.29 4.31 -3.79
CA THR A 154 -6.63 2.97 -4.29
C THR A 154 -7.71 3.04 -5.38
N LYS A 155 -8.75 3.88 -5.19
CA LYS A 155 -9.78 4.09 -6.21
C LYS A 155 -9.23 4.77 -7.45
N ALA A 156 -8.37 5.77 -7.31
CA ALA A 156 -7.74 6.44 -8.44
C ALA A 156 -6.88 5.47 -9.27
N CYS A 157 -6.02 4.69 -8.60
CA CYS A 157 -5.19 3.66 -9.25
C CYS A 157 -6.03 2.59 -9.97
N SER A 158 -7.15 2.17 -9.37
CA SER A 158 -8.07 1.20 -10.02
C SER A 158 -8.70 1.69 -11.33
N MET A 159 -8.53 2.95 -11.68
CA MET A 159 -9.01 3.57 -12.92
C MET A 159 -7.91 3.75 -13.98
N ILE A 160 -6.66 3.47 -13.63
CA ILE A 160 -5.49 3.63 -14.49
C ILE A 160 -5.00 2.25 -14.88
N GLN A 161 -4.71 2.02 -16.16
CA GLN A 161 -4.37 0.68 -16.65
C GLN A 161 -2.95 0.22 -16.27
N ASN A 162 -2.01 1.16 -16.14
CA ASN A 162 -0.58 0.85 -15.96
C ASN A 162 -0.12 1.01 -14.51
N VAL A 163 -1.03 1.10 -13.54
CA VAL A 163 -0.69 1.26 -12.14
C VAL A 163 -1.38 0.20 -11.29
N ASP A 164 -0.59 -0.70 -10.76
CA ASP A 164 -1.07 -1.63 -9.74
C ASP A 164 -0.95 -1.01 -8.36
N VAL A 165 -1.85 -1.37 -7.45
CA VAL A 165 -1.82 -0.91 -6.07
C VAL A 165 -2.00 -2.06 -5.09
N VAL A 166 -1.13 -2.09 -4.10
CA VAL A 166 -1.20 -3.01 -2.96
C VAL A 166 -1.41 -2.19 -1.70
N VAL A 167 -2.33 -2.60 -0.84
CA VAL A 167 -2.58 -1.94 0.45
C VAL A 167 -2.35 -2.93 1.58
N SER A 168 -1.41 -2.60 2.45
CA SER A 168 -1.11 -3.36 3.66
C SER A 168 -1.42 -2.56 4.92
N PHE A 169 -1.79 -3.27 5.97
CA PHE A 169 -1.96 -2.72 7.32
C PHE A 169 -0.99 -3.42 8.25
N ARG A 170 -0.32 -2.63 9.10
CA ARG A 170 0.64 -3.14 10.08
C ARG A 170 0.24 -2.75 11.49
N SER A 171 0.47 -3.66 12.42
CA SER A 171 0.25 -3.51 13.85
C SER A 171 0.91 -4.65 14.62
N THR A 172 0.39 -4.98 15.78
CA THR A 172 0.78 -6.15 16.55
C THR A 172 -0.41 -7.07 16.78
N ASP A 173 -0.11 -8.37 16.89
CA ASP A 173 -1.06 -9.34 17.41
C ASP A 173 -1.18 -9.20 18.93
N ASP A 174 -2.39 -9.15 19.45
CA ASP A 174 -2.66 -8.98 20.90
C ASP A 174 -2.51 -10.28 21.70
N GLY A 175 -1.74 -11.22 21.29
CA GLY A 175 -1.30 -12.45 21.98
C GLY A 175 -2.01 -12.95 23.25
N GLY A 176 -3.31 -12.75 23.44
CA GLY A 176 -4.06 -13.36 24.53
C GLY A 176 -4.33 -12.51 25.78
N ASN A 177 -4.19 -13.05 26.99
CA ASN A 177 -4.51 -12.38 28.27
C ASN A 177 -3.58 -11.22 28.60
N TYR A 178 -4.08 -10.22 29.30
CA TYR A 178 -3.37 -8.96 29.64
C TYR A 178 -1.99 -9.18 30.31
N SER A 179 -1.83 -10.24 31.06
CA SER A 179 -0.55 -10.59 31.72
C SER A 179 0.46 -11.29 30.80
N THR A 180 -0.01 -11.98 29.75
CA THR A 180 0.81 -12.69 28.76
C THR A 180 0.93 -11.94 27.45
N ARG A 181 0.14 -10.89 27.23
CA ARG A 181 0.09 -10.11 25.98
C ARG A 181 1.44 -9.58 25.53
N ARG A 182 2.28 -9.14 26.48
CA ARG A 182 3.63 -8.66 26.13
C ARG A 182 4.60 -9.78 25.81
N ALA A 183 4.42 -10.95 26.43
CA ALA A 183 5.33 -12.08 26.25
C ALA A 183 5.27 -12.66 24.87
N ASP A 184 4.05 -12.85 24.35
CA ASP A 184 3.79 -13.56 23.10
C ASP A 184 3.41 -12.65 21.93
N THR A 185 3.37 -11.32 22.16
CA THR A 185 3.01 -10.36 21.11
C THR A 185 3.99 -10.43 19.95
N LYS A 186 3.45 -10.48 18.74
CA LYS A 186 4.20 -10.50 17.48
C LYS A 186 3.84 -9.31 16.61
N PRO A 187 4.79 -8.77 15.86
CA PRO A 187 4.48 -7.85 14.77
C PRO A 187 3.55 -8.55 13.77
N LEU A 188 2.61 -7.77 13.23
CA LEU A 188 1.61 -8.23 12.28
C LEU A 188 1.57 -7.29 11.08
N ILE A 189 1.66 -7.86 9.89
CA ILE A 189 1.37 -7.15 8.65
C ILE A 189 0.43 -7.97 7.79
N MET A 190 -0.59 -7.32 7.23
CA MET A 190 -1.57 -7.97 6.38
C MET A 190 -1.79 -7.21 5.08
N ILE A 191 -1.83 -7.93 3.96
CA ILE A 191 -2.26 -7.41 2.68
C ILE A 191 -3.78 -7.46 2.61
N ALA A 192 -4.39 -6.30 2.71
CA ALA A 192 -5.85 -6.18 2.68
C ALA A 192 -6.41 -6.05 1.27
N TYR A 193 -5.62 -5.51 0.35
CA TYR A 193 -6.00 -5.35 -1.05
C TYR A 193 -4.80 -5.42 -1.97
N ASP A 194 -4.95 -6.11 -3.10
CA ASP A 194 -3.99 -6.18 -4.19
C ASP A 194 -4.77 -6.11 -5.52
N SER A 195 -4.57 -5.05 -6.29
CA SER A 195 -5.31 -4.80 -7.53
C SER A 195 -5.10 -5.86 -8.61
N ARG A 196 -4.00 -6.61 -8.52
CA ARG A 196 -3.66 -7.69 -9.47
C ARG A 196 -4.55 -8.92 -9.31
N VAL A 197 -5.12 -9.11 -8.12
CA VAL A 197 -5.90 -10.32 -7.76
C VAL A 197 -7.27 -10.02 -7.14
N ASP A 198 -7.50 -8.79 -6.70
CA ASP A 198 -8.71 -8.38 -5.99
C ASP A 198 -9.48 -7.31 -6.80
N ASN A 199 -10.81 -7.40 -6.76
CA ASN A 199 -11.67 -6.33 -7.26
C ASN A 199 -11.81 -5.21 -6.22
N PHE A 200 -11.96 -3.94 -6.65
CA PHE A 200 -12.13 -2.79 -5.77
C PHE A 200 -13.31 -2.91 -4.78
N ASN A 201 -14.31 -3.73 -5.07
CA ASN A 201 -15.41 -4.01 -4.15
C ASN A 201 -14.94 -4.63 -2.82
N LYS A 202 -13.76 -5.28 -2.80
CA LYS A 202 -13.14 -5.77 -1.57
C LYS A 202 -12.82 -4.64 -0.60
N VAL A 203 -12.35 -3.49 -1.09
CA VAL A 203 -12.09 -2.29 -0.27
C VAL A 203 -13.36 -1.85 0.45
N ARG A 204 -14.49 -1.77 -0.26
CA ARG A 204 -15.79 -1.39 0.34
C ARG A 204 -16.27 -2.39 1.40
N ARG A 205 -16.01 -3.67 1.16
CA ARG A 205 -16.51 -4.76 2.00
C ARG A 205 -15.66 -5.00 3.23
N ASP A 206 -14.33 -4.99 3.08
CA ASP A 206 -13.42 -5.48 4.11
C ASP A 206 -12.74 -4.34 4.92
N PHE A 207 -12.49 -3.17 4.33
CA PHE A 207 -11.85 -2.06 5.03
C PHE A 207 -12.65 -1.53 6.25
N PRO A 208 -13.99 -1.50 6.25
CA PRO A 208 -14.74 -1.12 7.45
C PRO A 208 -14.48 -1.99 8.68
N HIS A 209 -13.96 -3.20 8.47
CA HIS A 209 -13.62 -4.13 9.55
C HIS A 209 -12.20 -3.91 10.12
N ILE A 210 -11.39 -3.08 9.47
CA ILE A 210 -10.03 -2.77 9.91
C ILE A 210 -10.06 -1.54 10.82
N HIS A 211 -9.48 -1.65 12.01
CA HIS A 211 -9.43 -0.57 12.99
C HIS A 211 -8.03 -0.44 13.60
N PRO A 212 -7.69 0.72 14.14
CA PRO A 212 -6.41 0.92 14.80
C PRO A 212 -6.36 0.23 16.16
N GLY A 213 -5.27 -0.44 16.45
CA GLY A 213 -4.95 -1.09 17.73
C GLY A 213 -3.52 -1.62 17.74
N GLY A 214 -3.03 -2.03 18.91
CA GLY A 214 -1.65 -2.51 19.06
C GLY A 214 -0.59 -1.40 19.02
N THR A 215 0.65 -1.79 18.69
CA THR A 215 1.82 -0.90 18.62
C THR A 215 2.34 -0.76 17.18
N THR A 216 3.45 -0.05 16.98
CA THR A 216 3.99 0.30 15.66
C THR A 216 5.31 -0.43 15.38
N PRO A 217 5.33 -1.72 15.00
CA PRO A 217 6.53 -2.47 14.65
C PRO A 217 6.96 -2.22 13.19
N GLU A 218 7.17 -0.97 12.81
CA GLU A 218 7.23 -0.52 11.41
C GLU A 218 8.31 -1.22 10.59
N GLY A 219 9.59 -1.10 10.96
CA GLY A 219 10.70 -1.69 10.22
C GLY A 219 10.66 -3.21 10.17
N LEU A 220 10.27 -3.85 11.29
CA LEU A 220 10.12 -5.31 11.36
C LEU A 220 9.08 -5.83 10.35
N CYS A 221 7.96 -5.10 10.22
CA CYS A 221 6.93 -5.43 9.25
C CYS A 221 7.40 -5.19 7.81
N PHE A 222 8.19 -4.16 7.56
CA PHE A 222 8.71 -3.88 6.22
C PHE A 222 9.70 -4.93 5.78
N GLU A 223 10.63 -5.34 6.63
CA GLU A 223 11.56 -6.42 6.37
C GLU A 223 10.85 -7.71 5.92
N ALA A 224 9.70 -8.01 6.55
CA ALA A 224 8.94 -9.20 6.23
C ALA A 224 8.25 -9.21 4.86
N ILE A 225 8.07 -8.04 4.19
CA ILE A 225 7.29 -7.95 2.95
C ILE A 225 8.02 -7.31 1.76
N MET A 226 9.19 -6.70 1.98
CA MET A 226 9.85 -5.90 0.94
C MET A 226 10.12 -6.69 -0.33
N ASP A 227 10.64 -7.91 -0.20
CA ASP A 227 10.97 -8.74 -1.36
C ASP A 227 9.75 -9.21 -2.14
N ASP A 228 8.64 -9.45 -1.45
CA ASP A 228 7.42 -9.98 -2.06
C ASP A 228 6.55 -8.90 -2.72
N PHE A 229 6.54 -7.68 -2.16
CA PHE A 229 5.56 -6.65 -2.53
C PHE A 229 6.12 -5.33 -3.05
N VAL A 230 7.42 -5.11 -2.90
CA VAL A 230 8.12 -3.96 -3.49
C VAL A 230 9.36 -4.46 -4.26
N PRO A 231 9.18 -5.38 -5.23
CA PRO A 231 10.30 -5.93 -5.95
C PRO A 231 10.99 -4.85 -6.79
N SER A 232 12.31 -4.79 -6.73
CA SER A 232 13.12 -4.02 -7.66
C SER A 232 13.16 -4.76 -9.00
N THR A 233 12.41 -4.27 -9.98
CA THR A 233 12.46 -4.80 -11.36
C THR A 233 12.87 -3.71 -12.33
N THR A 234 13.55 -4.09 -13.41
CA THR A 234 13.96 -3.16 -14.46
C THR A 234 12.81 -2.71 -15.34
N ASP A 235 11.71 -3.46 -15.35
CA ASP A 235 10.59 -3.29 -16.28
C ASP A 235 9.42 -2.51 -15.69
N ARG A 236 9.46 -2.22 -14.38
CA ARG A 236 8.35 -1.58 -13.67
C ARG A 236 8.86 -0.68 -12.55
N ASP A 237 8.32 0.52 -12.46
CA ASP A 237 8.61 1.43 -11.37
C ASP A 237 7.89 0.99 -10.09
N SER A 238 8.61 0.91 -8.97
CA SER A 238 8.06 0.53 -7.67
C SER A 238 8.06 1.73 -6.73
N TYR A 239 6.88 2.04 -6.17
CA TYR A 239 6.67 3.13 -5.22
C TYR A 239 6.16 2.59 -3.91
N PHE A 240 6.73 3.08 -2.81
CA PHE A 240 6.29 2.75 -1.47
C PHE A 240 5.78 4.00 -0.76
N LEU A 241 4.52 3.96 -0.31
CA LEU A 241 3.88 5.06 0.42
C LEU A 241 3.52 4.61 1.82
N ASN A 242 4.19 5.20 2.81
CA ASN A 242 3.98 4.89 4.21
C ASN A 242 3.09 5.93 4.88
N PHE A 243 2.02 5.48 5.53
CA PHE A 243 1.17 6.27 6.42
C PHE A 243 1.45 5.87 7.87
N SER A 244 2.09 6.74 8.62
CA SER A 244 2.39 6.58 10.04
C SER A 244 2.20 7.89 10.79
N ASP A 245 1.87 7.85 12.05
CA ASP A 245 1.70 9.05 12.90
C ASP A 245 2.69 9.12 14.06
N GLY A 246 3.53 8.13 14.20
CA GLY A 246 4.30 7.98 15.42
C GLY A 246 5.71 7.46 15.24
N MET A 247 6.33 7.28 16.38
CA MET A 247 7.63 6.65 16.48
C MET A 247 7.46 5.14 16.50
N PRO A 248 8.21 4.39 15.68
CA PRO A 248 8.25 2.94 15.75
C PRO A 248 8.56 2.46 17.15
N MET A 249 7.75 1.56 17.65
CA MET A 249 7.95 0.94 18.97
C MET A 249 7.33 -0.45 18.98
N PHE A 250 8.12 -1.43 19.41
CA PHE A 250 7.66 -2.79 19.64
C PHE A 250 8.43 -3.40 20.81
N SER A 251 7.76 -4.21 21.61
CA SER A 251 8.41 -4.98 22.67
C SER A 251 7.67 -6.26 22.98
N ASN A 252 8.43 -7.32 23.17
CA ASN A 252 7.97 -8.60 23.68
C ASN A 252 9.05 -9.17 24.65
N ASN A 253 8.98 -10.45 25.00
CA ASN A 253 9.98 -11.07 25.91
C ASN A 253 11.38 -11.15 25.30
N ASP A 254 11.47 -11.25 23.98
CA ASP A 254 12.71 -11.53 23.26
C ASP A 254 13.38 -10.27 22.72
N MET A 255 12.62 -9.17 22.58
CA MET A 255 13.07 -8.01 21.84
C MET A 255 12.46 -6.71 22.35
N TYR A 256 13.30 -5.67 22.42
CA TYR A 256 12.89 -4.27 22.53
C TYR A 256 13.35 -3.50 21.28
N TYR A 257 12.42 -2.86 20.60
CA TYR A 257 12.62 -2.16 19.34
C TYR A 257 12.07 -0.73 19.42
N THR A 258 12.85 0.23 18.97
CA THR A 258 12.52 1.66 19.04
C THR A 258 12.73 2.35 17.69
N SER A 259 12.42 3.65 17.65
CA SER A 259 12.67 4.49 16.47
C SER A 259 14.14 4.59 16.07
N GLU A 260 15.09 4.45 17.00
CA GLU A 260 16.51 4.42 16.67
C GLU A 260 16.87 3.15 15.87
N ASP A 261 16.25 2.03 16.23
CA ASP A 261 16.48 0.76 15.55
C ASP A 261 15.80 0.71 14.16
N ALA A 262 14.77 1.52 13.96
CA ALA A 262 14.10 1.63 12.67
C ALA A 262 14.88 2.44 11.62
N LEU A 263 15.88 3.20 12.06
CA LEU A 263 16.71 4.07 11.20
C LEU A 263 18.04 3.41 10.80
N THR A 264 18.37 2.27 11.40
CA THR A 264 19.57 1.48 11.09
C THR A 264 19.28 0.38 10.10
#